data_018a0db108452de769ed8173357158a2
#
_entry.id   018a0db108452de769ed8173357158a2
#
_cell.length_a   1.000
_cell.length_b   1.000
_cell.length_c   1.000
_cell.angle_alpha   90.00
_cell.angle_beta   90.00
_cell.angle_gamma   90.00
#
_symmetry.space_group_name_H-M   'P 1'
#
loop_
_entity.id
_entity.type
_entity.pdbx_description
1 polymer ?
#
loop_
_entity_poly.entity_id
_entity_poly.type
_entity_poly.pdbx_seq_one_letter_code
_entity_poly.pdbx_strand_id
1 'polypeptide(L)'
;LRLFVDLISFSLIYLFNNELMRYCMNLLNVKIKTLTKVLPVIISIISMILIHYEIYTFFEYIIMFFIYIVLFKVAFDDSIGIISNIMIYQTLCIILFRDIFIGVLSIVFTQSMYQLVKCYEIYVLSFGLCRLAMCILLNKFKKIYDINIVKKLLINRKKLIMNNLTVISLFIILFNSDYICYYIWDYIGNISFSIYFIIVNRLCIGFCFFYSLNMGIKSIKMVEEEVFYKSSLLALEHNENLNKKIDEYSNLLRIYNHDFKNILISIKDCIEIGDINKAKNIISEFDKNIEAVTEYNKKLSNNYLINALLNRLYTKCKQENIYFDSDCYIPNNVNITNSELINIFNNLSSNAFEACIKQNSDDKKWISFKSYVKDNTLIIYQSNTFNGYIKFRNDKLITTKKNKKLHGIGVESIKHIVHKANGISLIKIDEEKKEFRFLIKIPLLENEYK
;
A
#
# COMPACT_ATOMS: atom_id res chain seq x y z
N LEU A 1 45.66 -19.05 -27.77
CA LEU A 1 45.48 -18.53 -26.41
C LEU A 1 44.34 -17.49 -26.37
N ARG A 2 44.37 -16.46 -27.22
CA ARG A 2 43.33 -15.38 -27.26
C ARG A 2 41.92 -15.94 -27.37
N LEU A 3 41.64 -16.77 -28.37
CA LEU A 3 40.29 -17.36 -28.55
C LEU A 3 39.81 -18.13 -27.32
N PHE A 4 40.70 -18.81 -26.59
CA PHE A 4 40.36 -19.55 -25.39
C PHE A 4 40.02 -18.61 -24.22
N VAL A 5 40.78 -17.52 -24.09
CA VAL A 5 40.50 -16.46 -23.08
C VAL A 5 39.19 -15.78 -23.35
N ASP A 6 38.89 -15.46 -24.61
CA ASP A 6 37.62 -14.85 -25.04
C ASP A 6 36.41 -15.74 -24.72
N LEU A 7 36.53 -17.06 -25.00
CA LEU A 7 35.47 -18.03 -24.73
C LEU A 7 35.21 -18.17 -23.22
N ILE A 8 36.28 -18.23 -22.41
CA ILE A 8 36.16 -18.29 -20.95
C ILE A 8 35.47 -17.01 -20.45
N SER A 9 35.97 -15.85 -20.82
CA SER A 9 35.43 -14.56 -20.37
C SER A 9 33.99 -14.37 -20.81
N PHE A 10 33.63 -14.71 -22.04
CA PHE A 10 32.26 -14.70 -22.51
C PHE A 10 31.35 -15.60 -21.65
N SER A 11 31.82 -16.83 -21.38
CA SER A 11 31.04 -17.78 -20.58
C SER A 11 30.76 -17.26 -19.13
N LEU A 12 31.76 -16.63 -18.52
CA LEU A 12 31.62 -16.05 -17.17
C LEU A 12 30.71 -14.80 -17.17
N ILE A 13 30.84 -13.95 -18.20
CA ILE A 13 29.96 -12.77 -18.38
C ILE A 13 28.50 -13.21 -18.61
N TYR A 14 28.29 -14.21 -19.47
CA TYR A 14 26.97 -14.77 -19.72
C TYR A 14 26.34 -15.38 -18.46
N LEU A 15 27.11 -16.15 -17.71
CA LEU A 15 26.64 -16.76 -16.45
C LEU A 15 26.13 -15.71 -15.48
N PHE A 16 26.90 -14.63 -15.27
CA PHE A 16 26.50 -13.53 -14.41
C PHE A 16 25.25 -12.83 -14.94
N ASN A 17 25.20 -12.46 -16.23
CA ASN A 17 24.06 -11.76 -16.82
C ASN A 17 22.77 -12.60 -16.74
N ASN A 18 22.87 -13.93 -16.88
CA ASN A 18 21.75 -14.84 -16.75
C ASN A 18 21.24 -14.89 -15.29
N GLU A 19 22.14 -14.96 -14.30
CA GLU A 19 21.76 -14.94 -12.89
C GLU A 19 21.19 -13.59 -12.44
N LEU A 20 21.74 -12.50 -12.95
CA LEU A 20 21.19 -11.15 -12.71
C LEU A 20 19.79 -11.02 -13.31
N MET A 21 19.58 -11.50 -14.54
CA MET A 21 18.28 -11.47 -15.19
C MET A 21 17.24 -12.29 -14.43
N ARG A 22 17.59 -13.49 -13.96
CA ARG A 22 16.71 -14.30 -13.10
C ARG A 22 16.33 -13.57 -11.83
N TYR A 23 17.28 -12.87 -11.22
CA TYR A 23 17.01 -12.07 -10.02
C TYR A 23 16.07 -10.90 -10.33
N CYS A 24 16.33 -10.17 -11.43
CA CYS A 24 15.48 -9.06 -11.84
C CYS A 24 14.06 -9.50 -12.23
N MET A 25 13.88 -10.68 -12.83
CA MET A 25 12.55 -11.23 -13.13
C MET A 25 11.68 -11.44 -11.87
N ASN A 26 12.31 -11.73 -10.74
CA ASN A 26 11.58 -11.85 -9.46
C ASN A 26 11.38 -10.50 -8.76
N LEU A 27 12.21 -9.51 -9.08
CA LEU A 27 12.22 -8.20 -8.43
C LEU A 27 11.35 -7.16 -9.17
N LEU A 28 11.36 -7.19 -10.50
CA LEU A 28 10.75 -6.23 -11.41
C LEU A 28 9.52 -6.80 -12.13
N ASN A 29 8.69 -5.92 -12.69
CA ASN A 29 7.53 -6.29 -13.47
C ASN A 29 7.94 -6.61 -14.92
N VAL A 30 7.83 -7.86 -15.31
CA VAL A 30 8.24 -8.33 -16.63
C VAL A 30 7.24 -7.88 -17.69
N LYS A 31 7.72 -7.14 -18.71
CA LYS A 31 6.92 -6.70 -19.86
C LYS A 31 6.93 -7.73 -20.99
N ILE A 32 8.11 -8.24 -21.35
CA ILE A 32 8.31 -9.19 -22.46
C ILE A 32 9.11 -10.40 -21.97
N LYS A 33 8.41 -11.49 -21.66
CA LYS A 33 9.01 -12.72 -21.10
C LYS A 33 10.00 -13.43 -22.05
N THR A 34 9.76 -13.37 -23.35
CA THR A 34 10.68 -13.96 -24.34
C THR A 34 11.99 -13.21 -24.41
N LEU A 35 11.93 -11.88 -24.32
CA LEU A 35 13.12 -11.02 -24.37
C LEU A 35 14.03 -11.24 -23.16
N THR A 36 13.48 -11.46 -21.95
CA THR A 36 14.30 -11.73 -20.77
C THR A 36 15.15 -12.99 -20.86
N LYS A 37 14.78 -13.95 -21.71
CA LYS A 37 15.60 -15.15 -21.98
C LYS A 37 16.77 -14.89 -22.93
N VAL A 38 16.60 -13.97 -23.88
CA VAL A 38 17.59 -13.67 -24.93
C VAL A 38 18.54 -12.55 -24.50
N LEU A 39 18.08 -11.62 -23.69
CA LEU A 39 18.86 -10.48 -23.19
C LEU A 39 20.23 -10.84 -22.60
N PRO A 40 20.38 -11.86 -21.74
CA PRO A 40 21.70 -12.23 -21.21
C PRO A 40 22.75 -12.51 -22.30
N VAL A 41 22.34 -13.14 -23.41
CA VAL A 41 23.21 -13.43 -24.54
C VAL A 41 23.57 -12.12 -25.25
N ILE A 42 22.59 -11.29 -25.61
CA ILE A 42 22.78 -10.01 -26.27
C ILE A 42 23.73 -9.11 -25.47
N ILE A 43 23.48 -8.96 -24.17
CA ILE A 43 24.31 -8.14 -23.28
C ILE A 43 25.74 -8.68 -23.21
N SER A 44 25.91 -10.01 -23.20
CA SER A 44 27.25 -10.63 -23.15
C SER A 44 28.02 -10.42 -24.43
N ILE A 45 27.36 -10.52 -25.57
CA ILE A 45 27.98 -10.22 -26.89
C ILE A 45 28.39 -8.74 -26.94
N ILE A 46 27.51 -7.82 -26.59
CA ILE A 46 27.82 -6.37 -26.56
C ILE A 46 28.99 -6.09 -25.61
N SER A 47 29.01 -6.70 -24.43
CA SER A 47 30.11 -6.56 -23.48
C SER A 47 31.44 -7.01 -24.07
N MET A 48 31.49 -8.16 -24.76
CA MET A 48 32.71 -8.66 -25.41
C MET A 48 33.16 -7.78 -26.56
N ILE A 49 32.23 -7.25 -27.36
CA ILE A 49 32.54 -6.32 -28.43
C ILE A 49 33.20 -5.05 -27.87
N LEU A 50 32.65 -4.45 -26.81
CA LEU A 50 33.21 -3.26 -26.19
C LEU A 50 34.61 -3.52 -25.59
N ILE A 51 34.78 -4.66 -24.91
CA ILE A 51 36.06 -5.09 -24.36
C ILE A 51 37.12 -5.29 -25.51
N HIS A 52 36.70 -5.87 -26.63
CA HIS A 52 37.61 -6.15 -27.77
C HIS A 52 38.11 -4.87 -28.48
N TYR A 53 37.24 -3.85 -28.57
CA TYR A 53 37.62 -2.57 -29.20
C TYR A 53 38.55 -1.71 -28.37
N GLU A 54 39.00 -2.20 -27.20
CA GLU A 54 39.94 -1.50 -26.30
C GLU A 54 39.54 -0.02 -26.10
N ILE A 55 38.21 0.23 -26.00
CA ILE A 55 37.71 1.57 -25.62
C ILE A 55 38.14 1.80 -24.20
N TYR A 56 39.41 2.17 -24.05
CA TYR A 56 40.03 2.37 -22.76
C TYR A 56 39.29 3.39 -21.94
N THR A 57 39.01 3.00 -20.70
CA THR A 57 38.67 3.84 -19.59
C THR A 57 37.18 4.02 -19.28
N PHE A 58 36.91 4.92 -18.36
CA PHE A 58 35.64 5.40 -17.81
C PHE A 58 34.45 5.45 -18.80
N PHE A 59 34.71 5.81 -20.08
CA PHE A 59 33.68 5.85 -21.13
C PHE A 59 33.04 4.49 -21.40
N GLU A 60 33.78 3.40 -21.31
CA GLU A 60 33.26 2.04 -21.51
C GLU A 60 32.16 1.71 -20.47
N TYR A 61 32.40 2.04 -19.21
CA TYR A 61 31.41 1.81 -18.16
C TYR A 61 30.18 2.69 -18.32
N ILE A 62 30.34 3.93 -18.77
CA ILE A 62 29.23 4.83 -19.07
C ILE A 62 28.41 4.28 -20.23
N ILE A 63 29.05 3.87 -21.33
CA ILE A 63 28.37 3.30 -22.49
C ILE A 63 27.61 2.04 -22.09
N MET A 64 28.27 1.12 -21.37
CA MET A 64 27.63 -0.09 -20.85
C MET A 64 26.45 0.20 -19.95
N PHE A 65 26.58 1.15 -19.06
CA PHE A 65 25.51 1.57 -18.16
C PHE A 65 24.26 2.02 -18.92
N PHE A 66 24.41 2.87 -19.94
CA PHE A 66 23.28 3.33 -20.74
C PHE A 66 22.68 2.21 -21.61
N ILE A 67 23.49 1.35 -22.19
CA ILE A 67 23.02 0.18 -22.96
C ILE A 67 22.18 -0.73 -22.05
N TYR A 68 22.65 -1.04 -20.85
CA TYR A 68 21.91 -1.87 -19.90
C TYR A 68 20.56 -1.23 -19.54
N ILE A 69 20.52 0.08 -19.27
CA ILE A 69 19.25 0.77 -18.95
C ILE A 69 18.25 0.63 -20.10
N VAL A 70 18.69 0.86 -21.35
CA VAL A 70 17.81 0.77 -22.53
C VAL A 70 17.28 -0.65 -22.67
N LEU A 71 18.15 -1.65 -22.64
CA LEU A 71 17.77 -3.06 -22.83
C LEU A 71 16.83 -3.55 -21.72
N PHE A 72 17.09 -3.17 -20.47
CA PHE A 72 16.22 -3.53 -19.35
C PHE A 72 14.89 -2.80 -19.40
N LYS A 73 14.85 -1.53 -19.85
CA LYS A 73 13.59 -0.80 -20.01
C LYS A 73 12.67 -1.40 -21.08
N VAL A 74 13.22 -2.01 -22.09
CA VAL A 74 12.44 -2.75 -23.10
C VAL A 74 11.86 -4.04 -22.51
N ALA A 75 12.58 -4.72 -21.62
CA ALA A 75 12.18 -5.99 -21.02
C ALA A 75 11.23 -5.84 -19.81
N PHE A 76 11.34 -4.75 -19.06
CA PHE A 76 10.62 -4.51 -17.81
C PHE A 76 9.80 -3.21 -17.87
N ASP A 77 8.64 -3.21 -17.19
CA ASP A 77 7.70 -2.08 -17.18
C ASP A 77 7.94 -1.09 -16.01
N ASP A 78 8.94 -1.34 -15.19
CA ASP A 78 9.28 -0.49 -14.07
C ASP A 78 9.83 0.88 -14.50
N SER A 79 9.80 1.86 -13.59
CA SER A 79 10.32 3.21 -13.85
C SER A 79 11.81 3.18 -14.17
N ILE A 80 12.26 4.09 -15.05
CA ILE A 80 13.67 4.23 -15.40
C ILE A 80 14.53 4.43 -14.13
N GLY A 81 14.03 5.14 -13.12
CA GLY A 81 14.74 5.35 -11.86
C GLY A 81 15.04 4.07 -11.09
N ILE A 82 14.15 3.07 -11.10
CA ILE A 82 14.39 1.76 -10.47
C ILE A 82 15.42 0.97 -11.26
N ILE A 83 15.26 0.93 -12.58
CA ILE A 83 16.18 0.21 -13.48
C ILE A 83 17.60 0.83 -13.39
N SER A 84 17.71 2.15 -13.49
CA SER A 84 19.01 2.84 -13.40
C SER A 84 19.71 2.57 -12.06
N ASN A 85 18.94 2.49 -10.97
CA ASN A 85 19.49 2.17 -9.65
C ASN A 85 20.17 0.79 -9.64
N ILE A 86 19.51 -0.24 -10.15
CA ILE A 86 20.09 -1.59 -10.22
C ILE A 86 21.35 -1.58 -11.10
N MET A 87 21.32 -0.86 -12.22
CA MET A 87 22.45 -0.78 -13.15
C MET A 87 23.63 0.01 -12.56
N ILE A 88 23.39 1.08 -11.79
CA ILE A 88 24.43 1.81 -11.06
C ILE A 88 25.16 0.87 -10.08
N TYR A 89 24.41 0.09 -9.29
CA TYR A 89 25.01 -0.88 -8.36
C TYR A 89 25.86 -1.93 -9.09
N GLN A 90 25.33 -2.46 -10.18
CA GLN A 90 26.07 -3.42 -10.99
C GLN A 90 27.38 -2.82 -11.52
N THR A 91 27.34 -1.63 -12.12
CA THR A 91 28.50 -0.96 -12.70
C THR A 91 29.57 -0.67 -11.64
N LEU A 92 29.16 -0.18 -10.47
CA LEU A 92 30.06 0.06 -9.35
C LEU A 92 30.78 -1.22 -8.93
N CYS A 93 30.04 -2.32 -8.77
CA CYS A 93 30.63 -3.61 -8.43
C CYS A 93 31.62 -4.10 -9.47
N ILE A 94 31.34 -3.94 -10.78
CA ILE A 94 32.26 -4.33 -11.85
C ILE A 94 33.58 -3.58 -11.72
N ILE A 95 33.56 -2.27 -11.54
CA ILE A 95 34.77 -1.45 -11.39
C ILE A 95 35.56 -1.90 -10.17
N LEU A 96 34.90 -2.02 -9.01
CA LEU A 96 35.57 -2.39 -7.76
C LEU A 96 36.27 -3.75 -7.86
N PHE A 97 35.59 -4.78 -8.35
CA PHE A 97 36.16 -6.11 -8.43
C PHE A 97 37.26 -6.23 -9.46
N ARG A 98 37.11 -5.57 -10.61
CA ARG A 98 38.12 -5.56 -11.66
C ARG A 98 39.40 -4.89 -11.16
N ASP A 99 39.30 -3.73 -10.55
CA ASP A 99 40.44 -2.96 -10.09
C ASP A 99 41.18 -3.66 -8.95
N ILE A 100 40.45 -4.30 -8.02
CA ILE A 100 41.06 -5.13 -6.98
C ILE A 100 41.84 -6.32 -7.64
N PHE A 101 41.23 -6.98 -8.61
CA PHE A 101 41.82 -8.12 -9.28
C PHE A 101 43.11 -7.72 -10.05
N ILE A 102 43.06 -6.65 -10.84
CA ILE A 102 44.24 -6.14 -11.58
C ILE A 102 45.30 -5.65 -10.59
N GLY A 103 44.88 -5.01 -9.47
CA GLY A 103 45.80 -4.57 -8.41
C GLY A 103 46.55 -5.73 -7.75
N VAL A 104 45.85 -6.83 -7.46
CA VAL A 104 46.51 -8.05 -6.92
C VAL A 104 47.49 -8.63 -7.93
N LEU A 105 47.13 -8.73 -9.20
CA LEU A 105 48.04 -9.21 -10.25
C LEU A 105 49.27 -8.29 -10.41
N SER A 106 49.07 -6.97 -10.29
CA SER A 106 50.16 -5.99 -10.33
C SER A 106 51.19 -6.20 -9.22
N ILE A 107 50.77 -6.60 -8.04
CA ILE A 107 51.68 -6.99 -6.94
C ILE A 107 52.42 -8.29 -7.29
N VAL A 108 51.69 -9.32 -7.77
CA VAL A 108 52.25 -10.63 -8.07
C VAL A 108 53.29 -10.56 -9.19
N PHE A 109 53.00 -9.80 -10.26
CA PHE A 109 53.89 -9.68 -11.43
C PHE A 109 54.90 -8.53 -11.31
N THR A 110 54.84 -7.74 -10.25
CA THR A 110 55.72 -6.56 -10.02
C THR A 110 55.65 -5.56 -11.21
N GLN A 111 54.49 -5.51 -11.90
CA GLN A 111 54.26 -4.65 -13.05
C GLN A 111 53.20 -3.62 -12.70
N SER A 112 53.20 -2.50 -13.39
CA SER A 112 52.14 -1.51 -13.22
C SER A 112 50.77 -2.03 -13.67
N MET A 113 49.70 -1.56 -13.04
CA MET A 113 48.33 -1.87 -13.51
C MET A 113 48.11 -1.48 -14.97
N TYR A 114 48.71 -0.34 -15.38
CA TYR A 114 48.64 0.12 -16.78
C TYR A 114 49.32 -0.86 -17.76
N GLN A 115 50.48 -1.41 -17.41
CA GLN A 115 51.14 -2.42 -18.25
C GLN A 115 50.34 -3.71 -18.34
N LEU A 116 49.76 -4.16 -17.23
CA LEU A 116 48.91 -5.35 -17.22
C LEU A 116 47.63 -5.18 -18.03
N VAL A 117 46.99 -4.00 -17.96
CA VAL A 117 45.79 -3.70 -18.78
C VAL A 117 46.10 -3.65 -20.28
N LYS A 118 47.32 -3.32 -20.70
CA LYS A 118 47.74 -3.41 -22.08
C LYS A 118 47.88 -4.85 -22.58
N CYS A 119 48.03 -5.82 -21.67
CA CYS A 119 48.05 -7.24 -22.06
C CYS A 119 46.58 -7.68 -22.29
N TYR A 120 46.22 -7.90 -23.57
CA TYR A 120 44.87 -8.26 -23.98
C TYR A 120 44.27 -9.41 -23.18
N GLU A 121 45.03 -10.48 -23.00
CA GLU A 121 44.56 -11.68 -22.31
C GLU A 121 44.23 -11.40 -20.83
N ILE A 122 45.03 -10.61 -20.13
CA ILE A 122 44.83 -10.23 -18.74
C ILE A 122 43.60 -9.28 -18.63
N TYR A 123 43.52 -8.32 -19.56
CA TYR A 123 42.43 -7.36 -19.63
C TYR A 123 41.07 -8.07 -19.79
N VAL A 124 40.93 -8.91 -20.83
CA VAL A 124 39.68 -9.64 -21.09
C VAL A 124 39.33 -10.60 -19.94
N LEU A 125 40.31 -11.34 -19.43
CA LEU A 125 40.11 -12.29 -18.33
C LEU A 125 39.64 -11.57 -17.05
N SER A 126 40.16 -10.38 -16.79
CA SER A 126 39.77 -9.59 -15.63
C SER A 126 38.27 -9.28 -15.60
N PHE A 127 37.62 -8.99 -16.74
CA PHE A 127 36.18 -8.81 -16.84
C PHE A 127 35.40 -10.10 -16.59
N GLY A 128 35.86 -11.23 -17.04
CA GLY A 128 35.25 -12.53 -16.80
C GLY A 128 35.27 -12.88 -15.30
N LEU A 129 36.46 -12.77 -14.68
CA LEU A 129 36.64 -13.12 -13.28
C LEU A 129 35.90 -12.18 -12.32
N CYS A 130 35.84 -10.87 -12.61
CA CYS A 130 35.03 -9.97 -11.79
C CYS A 130 33.53 -10.32 -11.87
N ARG A 131 33.03 -10.77 -13.01
CA ARG A 131 31.63 -11.24 -13.15
C ARG A 131 31.37 -12.52 -12.36
N LEU A 132 32.35 -13.43 -12.31
CA LEU A 132 32.24 -14.61 -11.46
C LEU A 132 32.14 -14.23 -9.96
N ALA A 133 33.00 -13.31 -9.51
CA ALA A 133 32.93 -12.80 -8.13
C ALA A 133 31.56 -12.15 -7.83
N MET A 134 31.05 -11.36 -8.76
CA MET A 134 29.72 -10.77 -8.63
C MET A 134 28.59 -11.82 -8.59
N CYS A 135 28.72 -12.91 -9.35
CA CYS A 135 27.76 -14.01 -9.31
C CYS A 135 27.72 -14.67 -7.93
N ILE A 136 28.87 -14.90 -7.33
CA ILE A 136 28.99 -15.44 -5.95
C ILE A 136 28.34 -14.48 -4.94
N LEU A 137 28.61 -13.18 -5.06
CA LEU A 137 28.02 -12.17 -4.19
C LEU A 137 26.52 -12.08 -4.34
N LEU A 138 25.99 -12.07 -5.58
CA LEU A 138 24.56 -12.04 -5.84
C LEU A 138 23.85 -13.24 -5.22
N ASN A 139 24.46 -14.42 -5.27
CA ASN A 139 23.92 -15.62 -4.63
C ASN A 139 23.94 -15.54 -3.10
N LYS A 140 24.98 -14.96 -2.50
CA LYS A 140 25.00 -14.66 -1.07
C LYS A 140 23.94 -13.62 -0.70
N PHE A 141 23.82 -12.54 -1.48
CA PHE A 141 22.82 -11.49 -1.27
C PHE A 141 21.39 -12.05 -1.28
N LYS A 142 21.06 -12.92 -2.26
CA LYS A 142 19.76 -13.62 -2.35
C LYS A 142 19.43 -14.44 -1.09
N LYS A 143 20.44 -15.02 -0.43
CA LYS A 143 20.26 -15.81 0.79
C LYS A 143 20.06 -14.95 2.05
N ILE A 144 20.67 -13.76 2.09
CA ILE A 144 20.66 -12.88 3.26
C ILE A 144 19.44 -11.99 3.28
N TYR A 145 19.01 -11.50 2.12
CA TYR A 145 17.97 -10.49 2.02
C TYR A 145 16.72 -11.00 1.29
N ASP A 146 15.57 -10.83 1.95
CA ASP A 146 14.27 -11.13 1.35
C ASP A 146 14.02 -10.18 0.16
N ILE A 147 13.59 -10.76 -0.95
CA ILE A 147 13.30 -10.04 -2.19
C ILE A 147 12.20 -8.98 -2.00
N ASN A 148 11.22 -9.23 -1.12
CA ASN A 148 10.15 -8.29 -0.81
C ASN A 148 10.68 -7.02 -0.14
N ILE A 149 11.68 -7.15 0.73
CA ILE A 149 12.31 -6.00 1.40
C ILE A 149 13.11 -5.18 0.39
N VAL A 150 13.84 -5.85 -0.51
CA VAL A 150 14.59 -5.19 -1.59
C VAL A 150 13.63 -4.46 -2.54
N LYS A 151 12.50 -5.08 -2.90
CA LYS A 151 11.46 -4.45 -3.71
C LYS A 151 10.89 -3.19 -3.04
N LYS A 152 10.61 -3.22 -1.74
CA LYS A 152 10.16 -2.07 -0.96
C LYS A 152 11.20 -0.94 -0.93
N LEU A 153 12.50 -1.28 -0.82
CA LEU A 153 13.59 -0.30 -0.90
C LEU A 153 13.57 0.44 -2.24
N LEU A 154 13.42 -0.28 -3.33
CA LEU A 154 13.41 0.28 -4.69
C LEU A 154 12.16 1.15 -4.97
N ILE A 155 11.00 0.81 -4.40
CA ILE A 155 9.76 1.56 -4.57
C ILE A 155 9.75 2.84 -3.71
N ASN A 156 10.44 2.87 -2.58
CA ASN A 156 10.47 4.04 -1.70
C ASN A 156 11.34 5.17 -2.29
N ARG A 157 10.69 6.11 -2.98
CA ARG A 157 11.34 7.18 -3.74
C ARG A 157 12.35 8.01 -2.93
N LYS A 158 12.06 8.33 -1.66
CA LYS A 158 12.98 9.12 -0.81
C LYS A 158 14.26 8.34 -0.49
N LYS A 159 14.11 7.07 -0.10
CA LYS A 159 15.26 6.21 0.23
C LYS A 159 16.06 5.84 -1.02
N LEU A 160 15.41 5.66 -2.15
CA LEU A 160 16.05 5.45 -3.44
C LEU A 160 16.96 6.63 -3.82
N ILE A 161 16.48 7.86 -3.67
CA ILE A 161 17.28 9.07 -3.96
C ILE A 161 18.47 9.16 -3.02
N MET A 162 18.29 8.93 -1.72
CA MET A 162 19.40 8.95 -0.75
C MET A 162 20.46 7.90 -1.09
N ASN A 163 20.05 6.67 -1.41
CA ASN A 163 20.98 5.62 -1.82
C ASN A 163 21.71 5.98 -3.13
N ASN A 164 21.02 6.59 -4.08
CA ASN A 164 21.66 7.03 -5.33
C ASN A 164 22.70 8.11 -5.08
N LEU A 165 22.43 9.08 -4.20
CA LEU A 165 23.40 10.10 -3.83
C LEU A 165 24.66 9.50 -3.18
N THR A 166 24.49 8.51 -2.28
CA THR A 166 25.66 7.83 -1.69
C THR A 166 26.47 7.06 -2.75
N VAL A 167 25.81 6.37 -3.69
CA VAL A 167 26.50 5.63 -4.76
C VAL A 167 27.21 6.60 -5.72
N ILE A 168 26.58 7.71 -6.09
CA ILE A 168 27.21 8.74 -6.92
C ILE A 168 28.45 9.33 -6.24
N SER A 169 28.36 9.60 -4.91
CA SER A 169 29.53 10.10 -4.16
C SER A 169 30.68 9.07 -4.16
N LEU A 170 30.37 7.78 -4.06
CA LEU A 170 31.36 6.71 -4.18
C LEU A 170 32.00 6.65 -5.58
N PHE A 171 31.24 6.87 -6.64
CA PHE A 171 31.77 6.99 -8.00
C PHE A 171 32.74 8.18 -8.15
N ILE A 172 32.41 9.33 -7.55
CA ILE A 172 33.29 10.52 -7.57
C ILE A 172 34.61 10.21 -6.83
N ILE A 173 34.55 9.53 -5.69
CA ILE A 173 35.74 9.12 -4.94
C ILE A 173 36.59 8.14 -5.76
N LEU A 174 35.94 7.16 -6.44
CA LEU A 174 36.63 6.22 -7.34
C LEU A 174 37.40 6.96 -8.41
N PHE A 175 36.74 7.88 -9.11
CA PHE A 175 37.36 8.63 -10.22
C PHE A 175 38.53 9.50 -9.75
N ASN A 176 38.36 10.25 -8.63
CA ASN A 176 39.43 11.04 -8.09
C ASN A 176 40.63 10.20 -7.62
N SER A 177 40.39 9.03 -7.08
CA SER A 177 41.48 8.16 -6.64
C SER A 177 42.31 7.62 -7.82
N ASP A 178 41.67 7.33 -8.97
CA ASP A 178 42.39 6.91 -10.17
C ASP A 178 43.27 8.05 -10.72
N TYR A 179 42.75 9.27 -10.73
CA TYR A 179 43.50 10.44 -11.13
C TYR A 179 44.71 10.71 -10.22
N ILE A 180 44.51 10.62 -8.90
CA ILE A 180 45.58 10.78 -7.92
C ILE A 180 46.64 9.69 -8.08
N CYS A 181 46.23 8.45 -8.32
CA CYS A 181 47.16 7.35 -8.54
C CYS A 181 47.99 7.52 -9.81
N TYR A 182 47.35 7.97 -10.91
CA TYR A 182 48.04 8.31 -12.16
C TYR A 182 49.11 9.42 -11.93
N TYR A 183 48.74 10.48 -11.18
CA TYR A 183 49.65 11.57 -10.82
C TYR A 183 50.83 11.12 -9.97
N ILE A 184 50.58 10.31 -8.92
CA ILE A 184 51.60 9.75 -8.03
C ILE A 184 52.58 8.86 -8.84
N TRP A 185 52.05 8.07 -9.79
CA TRP A 185 52.85 7.25 -10.67
C TRP A 185 53.81 8.08 -11.52
N ASP A 186 53.30 9.11 -12.17
CA ASP A 186 54.03 9.94 -13.12
C ASP A 186 55.11 10.77 -12.45
N TYR A 187 54.87 11.25 -11.23
CA TYR A 187 55.78 12.16 -10.48
C TYR A 187 56.70 11.47 -9.50
N ILE A 188 56.22 10.41 -8.80
CA ILE A 188 56.97 9.81 -7.67
C ILE A 188 57.70 8.54 -8.13
N GLY A 189 57.26 7.93 -9.23
CA GLY A 189 57.87 6.72 -9.81
C GLY A 189 57.74 5.47 -8.89
N ASN A 190 56.98 5.56 -7.78
CA ASN A 190 56.87 4.46 -6.84
C ASN A 190 55.64 3.61 -7.12
N ILE A 191 55.84 2.58 -7.89
CA ILE A 191 54.85 1.62 -8.35
C ILE A 191 54.12 0.96 -7.17
N SER A 192 54.87 0.50 -6.19
CA SER A 192 54.32 -0.30 -5.09
C SER A 192 53.33 0.54 -4.25
N PHE A 193 53.67 1.78 -3.94
CA PHE A 193 52.81 2.67 -3.16
C PHE A 193 51.47 2.96 -3.85
N SER A 194 51.51 3.27 -5.16
CA SER A 194 50.30 3.55 -5.91
C SER A 194 49.34 2.36 -5.97
N ILE A 195 49.86 1.14 -6.11
CA ILE A 195 49.05 -0.08 -6.15
C ILE A 195 48.41 -0.36 -4.79
N TYR A 196 49.16 -0.28 -3.69
CA TYR A 196 48.57 -0.48 -2.35
C TYR A 196 47.50 0.56 -2.07
N PHE A 197 47.72 1.81 -2.44
CA PHE A 197 46.73 2.88 -2.28
C PHE A 197 45.43 2.57 -3.04
N ILE A 198 45.50 2.12 -4.29
CA ILE A 198 44.33 1.74 -5.09
C ILE A 198 43.58 0.61 -4.39
N ILE A 199 44.24 -0.48 -4.02
CA ILE A 199 43.59 -1.63 -3.41
C ILE A 199 42.89 -1.25 -2.12
N VAL A 200 43.55 -0.53 -1.22
CA VAL A 200 42.96 -0.08 0.06
C VAL A 200 41.76 0.82 -0.20
N ASN A 201 41.89 1.76 -1.12
CA ASN A 201 40.77 2.64 -1.47
C ASN A 201 39.56 1.86 -2.01
N ARG A 202 39.77 0.88 -2.92
CA ARG A 202 38.72 0.02 -3.46
C ARG A 202 38.03 -0.82 -2.37
N LEU A 203 38.78 -1.34 -1.43
CA LEU A 203 38.23 -2.07 -0.28
C LEU A 203 37.41 -1.16 0.62
N CYS A 204 37.88 0.07 0.90
CA CYS A 204 37.13 1.07 1.66
C CYS A 204 35.82 1.45 0.98
N ILE A 205 35.85 1.71 -0.33
CA ILE A 205 34.65 2.06 -1.11
C ILE A 205 33.67 0.87 -1.13
N GLY A 206 34.16 -0.35 -1.31
CA GLY A 206 33.37 -1.57 -1.24
C GLY A 206 32.68 -1.73 0.11
N PHE A 207 33.41 -1.51 1.20
CA PHE A 207 32.86 -1.54 2.56
C PHE A 207 31.75 -0.47 2.74
N CYS A 208 32.01 0.78 2.38
CA CYS A 208 31.02 1.86 2.45
C CYS A 208 29.76 1.55 1.63
N PHE A 209 29.93 0.97 0.45
CA PHE A 209 28.83 0.57 -0.43
C PHE A 209 27.94 -0.50 0.23
N PHE A 210 28.53 -1.62 0.70
CA PHE A 210 27.78 -2.67 1.37
C PHE A 210 27.14 -2.20 2.68
N TYR A 211 27.85 -1.35 3.43
CA TYR A 211 27.31 -0.75 4.65
C TYR A 211 26.08 0.11 4.34
N SER A 212 26.15 0.98 3.30
CA SER A 212 25.02 1.81 2.85
C SER A 212 23.81 0.97 2.46
N LEU A 213 24.02 -0.11 1.69
CA LEU A 213 22.94 -1.04 1.32
C LEU A 213 22.29 -1.69 2.56
N ASN A 214 23.10 -2.18 3.48
CA ASN A 214 22.62 -2.81 4.69
C ASN A 214 21.81 -1.84 5.57
N MET A 215 22.28 -0.60 5.71
CA MET A 215 21.57 0.46 6.43
C MET A 215 20.24 0.83 5.74
N GLY A 216 20.21 0.89 4.41
CA GLY A 216 19.00 1.09 3.63
C GLY A 216 17.94 0.01 3.91
N ILE A 217 18.34 -1.25 3.88
CA ILE A 217 17.47 -2.41 4.16
C ILE A 217 16.98 -2.40 5.61
N LYS A 218 17.90 -2.16 6.57
CA LYS A 218 17.55 -2.10 8.01
C LYS A 218 16.57 -0.97 8.30
N SER A 219 16.71 0.17 7.65
CA SER A 219 15.80 1.31 7.82
C SER A 219 14.37 1.02 7.36
N ILE A 220 14.17 0.12 6.37
CA ILE A 220 12.82 -0.31 5.95
C ILE A 220 12.20 -1.21 6.99
N LYS A 221 12.96 -2.18 7.51
CA LYS A 221 12.46 -3.05 8.58
C LYS A 221 12.02 -2.25 9.81
N MET A 222 12.82 -1.28 10.24
CA MET A 222 12.45 -0.41 11.37
C MET A 222 11.15 0.35 11.13
N VAL A 223 10.92 0.88 9.92
CA VAL A 223 9.66 1.57 9.59
C VAL A 223 8.47 0.60 9.61
N GLU A 224 8.63 -0.63 9.13
CA GLU A 224 7.57 -1.65 9.18
C GLU A 224 7.22 -2.02 10.63
N GLU A 225 8.22 -2.21 11.47
CA GLU A 225 8.04 -2.49 12.90
C GLU A 225 7.34 -1.33 13.61
N GLU A 226 7.72 -0.09 13.30
CA GLU A 226 7.06 1.11 13.84
C GLU A 226 5.59 1.21 13.45
N VAL A 227 5.27 0.97 12.16
CA VAL A 227 3.88 0.96 11.66
C VAL A 227 3.07 -0.15 12.33
N PHE A 228 3.64 -1.34 12.46
CA PHE A 228 2.99 -2.47 13.13
C PHE A 228 2.72 -2.16 14.61
N TYR A 229 3.71 -1.64 15.33
CA TYR A 229 3.58 -1.24 16.73
C TYR A 229 2.48 -0.19 16.92
N LYS A 230 2.45 0.83 16.05
CA LYS A 230 1.45 1.89 16.10
C LYS A 230 0.03 1.39 15.83
N SER A 231 -0.12 0.45 14.89
CA SER A 231 -1.42 -0.19 14.63
C SER A 231 -1.90 -1.04 15.80
N SER A 232 -0.98 -1.73 16.47
CA SER A 232 -1.28 -2.54 17.66
C SER A 232 -1.70 -1.68 18.84
N LEU A 233 -1.05 -0.54 19.07
CA LEU A 233 -1.47 0.43 20.10
C LEU A 233 -2.88 0.97 19.86
N LEU A 234 -3.21 1.34 18.61
CA LEU A 234 -4.55 1.81 18.27
C LEU A 234 -5.62 0.73 18.48
N ALA A 235 -5.29 -0.53 18.20
CA ALA A 235 -6.19 -1.65 18.45
C ALA A 235 -6.42 -1.88 19.95
N LEU A 236 -5.37 -1.76 20.78
CA LEU A 236 -5.47 -1.84 22.25
C LEU A 236 -6.35 -0.71 22.81
N GLU A 237 -6.12 0.53 22.39
CA GLU A 237 -6.91 1.69 22.82
C GLU A 237 -8.41 1.53 22.44
N HIS A 238 -8.68 1.01 21.24
CA HIS A 238 -10.04 0.72 20.81
C HIS A 238 -10.71 -0.35 21.69
N ASN A 239 -9.99 -1.44 22.02
CA ASN A 239 -10.48 -2.50 22.88
C ASN A 239 -10.74 -2.00 24.30
N GLU A 240 -9.86 -1.17 24.88
CA GLU A 240 -10.10 -0.56 26.19
C GLU A 240 -11.36 0.31 26.20
N ASN A 241 -11.58 1.10 25.15
CA ASN A 241 -12.79 1.91 25.01
C ASN A 241 -14.06 1.06 24.86
N LEU A 242 -13.99 -0.07 24.18
CA LEU A 242 -15.09 -1.03 24.10
C LEU A 242 -15.38 -1.66 25.46
N ASN A 243 -14.36 -2.09 26.18
CA ASN A 243 -14.53 -2.68 27.52
C ASN A 243 -15.18 -1.68 28.50
N LYS A 244 -14.76 -0.41 28.51
CA LYS A 244 -15.41 0.64 29.33
C LYS A 244 -16.90 0.77 29.02
N LYS A 245 -17.27 0.74 27.71
CA LYS A 245 -18.68 0.79 27.31
C LYS A 245 -19.45 -0.45 27.75
N ILE A 246 -18.84 -1.64 27.67
CA ILE A 246 -19.45 -2.89 28.16
C ILE A 246 -19.70 -2.80 29.65
N ASP A 247 -18.75 -2.29 30.43
CA ASP A 247 -18.90 -2.10 31.89
C ASP A 247 -20.00 -1.09 32.21
N GLU A 248 -20.08 0.03 31.47
CA GLU A 248 -21.16 1.01 31.59
C GLU A 248 -22.55 0.37 31.34
N TYR A 249 -22.69 -0.40 30.26
CA TYR A 249 -23.93 -1.11 29.94
C TYR A 249 -24.25 -2.19 30.95
N SER A 250 -23.28 -2.92 31.46
CA SER A 250 -23.46 -3.93 32.51
C SER A 250 -23.99 -3.30 33.80
N ASN A 251 -23.43 -2.16 34.19
CA ASN A 251 -23.89 -1.41 35.37
C ASN A 251 -25.33 -0.88 35.18
N LEU A 252 -25.65 -0.33 34.02
CA LEU A 252 -27.01 0.10 33.68
C LEU A 252 -28.01 -1.05 33.74
N LEU A 253 -27.67 -2.20 33.17
CA LEU A 253 -28.51 -3.40 33.24
C LEU A 253 -28.72 -3.89 34.71
N ARG A 254 -27.67 -3.80 35.53
CA ARG A 254 -27.76 -4.16 36.94
C ARG A 254 -28.73 -3.25 37.72
N ILE A 255 -28.64 -1.94 37.46
CA ILE A 255 -29.57 -0.95 38.06
C ILE A 255 -31.01 -1.24 37.59
N TYR A 256 -31.18 -1.43 36.27
CA TYR A 256 -32.49 -1.72 35.69
C TYR A 256 -33.13 -3.01 36.28
N ASN A 257 -32.35 -4.08 36.39
CA ASN A 257 -32.80 -5.34 36.98
C ASN A 257 -33.17 -5.19 38.45
N HIS A 258 -32.45 -4.36 39.21
CA HIS A 258 -32.76 -4.05 40.59
C HIS A 258 -34.09 -3.29 40.71
N ASP A 259 -34.31 -2.27 39.90
CA ASP A 259 -35.51 -1.47 39.89
C ASP A 259 -36.75 -2.27 39.46
N PHE A 260 -36.58 -3.10 38.42
CA PHE A 260 -37.62 -4.03 37.97
C PHE A 260 -38.03 -5.01 39.08
N LYS A 261 -37.04 -5.59 39.81
CA LYS A 261 -37.29 -6.46 40.94
C LYS A 261 -38.09 -5.73 42.05
N ASN A 262 -37.76 -4.49 42.35
CA ASN A 262 -38.47 -3.69 43.36
C ASN A 262 -39.92 -3.41 42.95
N ILE A 263 -40.18 -3.13 41.67
CA ILE A 263 -41.52 -2.96 41.12
C ILE A 263 -42.32 -4.25 41.29
N LEU A 264 -41.76 -5.41 40.93
CA LEU A 264 -42.43 -6.71 41.09
C LEU A 264 -42.74 -7.03 42.56
N ILE A 265 -41.83 -6.69 43.48
CA ILE A 265 -42.07 -6.85 44.94
C ILE A 265 -43.24 -5.96 45.37
N SER A 266 -43.26 -4.69 44.98
CA SER A 266 -44.32 -3.74 45.30
C SER A 266 -45.69 -4.21 44.77
N ILE A 267 -45.75 -4.74 43.56
CA ILE A 267 -46.97 -5.31 42.99
C ILE A 267 -47.44 -6.53 43.83
N LYS A 268 -46.51 -7.42 44.19
CA LYS A 268 -46.80 -8.61 45.01
C LYS A 268 -47.36 -8.20 46.38
N ASP A 269 -46.73 -7.25 47.06
CA ASP A 269 -47.16 -6.75 48.39
C ASP A 269 -48.55 -6.14 48.30
N CYS A 270 -48.85 -5.36 47.22
CA CYS A 270 -50.20 -4.82 47.02
C CYS A 270 -51.26 -5.91 46.83
N ILE A 271 -50.93 -7.02 46.13
CA ILE A 271 -51.85 -8.15 45.96
C ILE A 271 -52.07 -8.91 47.24
N GLU A 272 -51.03 -9.13 48.09
CA GLU A 272 -51.12 -9.80 49.37
C GLU A 272 -51.95 -9.03 50.38
N ILE A 273 -51.97 -7.70 50.36
CA ILE A 273 -52.79 -6.82 51.22
C ILE A 273 -54.22 -6.69 50.66
N GLY A 274 -54.52 -7.17 49.45
CA GLY A 274 -55.83 -7.07 48.82
C GLY A 274 -56.08 -5.73 48.06
N ASP A 275 -55.09 -4.86 47.95
CA ASP A 275 -55.23 -3.57 47.26
C ASP A 275 -54.97 -3.71 45.77
N ILE A 276 -55.92 -4.36 45.07
CA ILE A 276 -55.83 -4.65 43.63
C ILE A 276 -55.77 -3.36 42.77
N ASN A 277 -56.43 -2.27 43.28
CA ASN A 277 -56.44 -1.00 42.53
C ASN A 277 -55.05 -0.36 42.49
N LYS A 278 -54.33 -0.42 43.62
CA LYS A 278 -52.97 0.09 43.69
C LYS A 278 -51.97 -0.75 42.85
N ALA A 279 -52.12 -2.07 42.86
CA ALA A 279 -51.35 -2.94 41.96
C ALA A 279 -51.57 -2.64 40.48
N LYS A 280 -52.83 -2.42 40.04
CA LYS A 280 -53.16 -2.00 38.67
C LYS A 280 -52.57 -0.65 38.30
N ASN A 281 -52.58 0.31 39.26
CA ASN A 281 -51.97 1.62 39.02
C ASN A 281 -50.46 1.53 38.79
N ILE A 282 -49.73 0.74 39.60
CA ILE A 282 -48.28 0.51 39.42
C ILE A 282 -48.00 -0.13 38.07
N ILE A 283 -48.77 -1.12 37.63
CA ILE A 283 -48.64 -1.77 36.32
C ILE A 283 -48.92 -0.75 35.21
N SER A 284 -49.96 0.05 35.29
CA SER A 284 -50.32 1.03 34.27
C SER A 284 -49.29 2.18 34.14
N GLU A 285 -48.66 2.56 35.23
CA GLU A 285 -47.59 3.56 35.26
C GLU A 285 -46.31 2.97 34.62
N PHE A 286 -46.02 1.70 34.89
CA PHE A 286 -44.91 0.98 34.27
C PHE A 286 -45.12 0.78 32.75
N ASP A 287 -46.33 0.41 32.31
CA ASP A 287 -46.70 0.30 30.91
C ASP A 287 -46.57 1.64 30.16
N LYS A 288 -47.02 2.76 30.77
CA LYS A 288 -46.80 4.10 30.19
C LYS A 288 -45.32 4.45 30.03
N ASN A 289 -44.46 4.06 30.98
CA ASN A 289 -43.03 4.26 30.88
C ASN A 289 -42.40 3.36 29.80
N ILE A 290 -42.88 2.13 29.60
CA ILE A 290 -42.50 1.24 28.51
C ILE A 290 -42.99 1.78 27.17
N GLU A 291 -44.24 2.25 27.08
CA GLU A 291 -44.77 2.86 25.85
C GLU A 291 -44.00 4.11 25.45
N ALA A 292 -43.62 4.97 26.40
CA ALA A 292 -42.75 6.12 26.11
C ALA A 292 -41.40 5.71 25.57
N VAL A 293 -40.83 4.58 26.01
CA VAL A 293 -39.57 4.02 25.43
C VAL A 293 -39.84 3.30 24.13
N THR A 294 -41.02 2.69 23.91
CA THR A 294 -41.38 1.97 22.67
C THR A 294 -41.92 2.89 21.57
N GLU A 295 -42.44 4.10 21.89
CA GLU A 295 -42.76 5.13 20.89
C GLU A 295 -41.53 5.53 20.06
N TYR A 296 -40.33 5.33 20.60
CA TYR A 296 -39.05 5.48 19.87
C TYR A 296 -38.71 4.29 18.99
N ASN A 297 -39.46 3.16 19.02
CA ASN A 297 -39.14 1.94 18.26
C ASN A 297 -40.19 1.66 17.17
N LYS A 298 -40.28 2.55 16.20
CA LYS A 298 -41.12 2.30 15.02
C LYS A 298 -40.60 1.11 14.24
N LYS A 299 -41.50 0.30 13.66
CA LYS A 299 -41.15 -0.77 12.74
C LYS A 299 -40.87 -0.18 11.37
N LEU A 300 -39.64 0.29 11.15
CA LEU A 300 -39.15 0.95 9.93
C LEU A 300 -38.49 -0.04 8.96
N SER A 301 -38.14 -1.23 9.45
CA SER A 301 -37.61 -2.32 8.65
C SER A 301 -37.89 -3.68 9.27
N ASN A 302 -37.93 -4.76 8.43
CA ASN A 302 -37.96 -6.15 8.90
C ASN A 302 -36.59 -6.63 9.43
N ASN A 303 -35.49 -6.01 9.01
CA ASN A 303 -34.14 -6.33 9.50
C ASN A 303 -33.86 -5.55 10.77
N TYR A 304 -33.55 -6.24 11.88
CA TYR A 304 -33.38 -5.61 13.20
C TYR A 304 -32.22 -4.60 13.26
N LEU A 305 -31.10 -4.85 12.53
CA LEU A 305 -29.96 -3.92 12.49
C LEU A 305 -30.32 -2.63 11.76
N ILE A 306 -30.98 -2.76 10.62
CA ILE A 306 -31.44 -1.60 9.84
C ILE A 306 -32.56 -0.87 10.56
N ASN A 307 -33.47 -1.58 11.22
CA ASN A 307 -34.51 -0.97 12.05
C ASN A 307 -33.92 -0.10 13.16
N ALA A 308 -32.89 -0.56 13.84
CA ALA A 308 -32.19 0.20 14.88
C ALA A 308 -31.51 1.47 14.32
N LEU A 309 -30.85 1.35 13.16
CA LEU A 309 -30.22 2.48 12.47
C LEU A 309 -31.24 3.55 12.04
N LEU A 310 -32.34 3.12 11.44
CA LEU A 310 -33.40 4.03 10.97
C LEU A 310 -34.14 4.70 12.14
N ASN A 311 -34.38 4.00 13.25
CA ASN A 311 -34.93 4.60 14.46
C ASN A 311 -33.99 5.66 15.07
N ARG A 312 -32.68 5.41 15.09
CA ARG A 312 -31.70 6.42 15.49
C ARG A 312 -31.73 7.66 14.60
N LEU A 313 -31.89 7.47 13.29
CA LEU A 313 -32.05 8.59 12.36
C LEU A 313 -33.38 9.32 12.58
N TYR A 314 -34.48 8.59 12.78
CA TYR A 314 -35.79 9.15 13.09
C TYR A 314 -35.75 10.07 14.31
N THR A 315 -35.14 9.63 15.40
CA THR A 315 -34.97 10.43 16.62
C THR A 315 -34.21 11.74 16.35
N LYS A 316 -33.09 11.65 15.60
CA LYS A 316 -32.34 12.85 15.20
C LYS A 316 -33.15 13.79 14.30
N CYS A 317 -33.92 13.26 13.36
CA CYS A 317 -34.78 14.03 12.47
C CYS A 317 -35.89 14.75 13.26
N LYS A 318 -36.49 14.08 14.27
CA LYS A 318 -37.50 14.68 15.14
C LYS A 318 -36.93 15.86 15.96
N GLN A 319 -35.69 15.75 16.44
CA GLN A 319 -35.01 16.84 17.17
C GLN A 319 -34.74 18.07 16.30
N GLU A 320 -34.48 17.87 15.01
CA GLU A 320 -34.12 18.93 14.05
C GLU A 320 -35.29 19.36 13.14
N ASN A 321 -36.53 18.97 13.47
CA ASN A 321 -37.73 19.26 12.68
C ASN A 321 -37.63 18.82 11.20
N ILE A 322 -37.00 17.68 10.94
CA ILE A 322 -36.89 17.06 9.63
C ILE A 322 -37.97 15.98 9.51
N TYR A 323 -38.84 16.07 8.48
CA TYR A 323 -39.82 15.02 8.20
C TYR A 323 -39.08 13.75 7.76
N PHE A 324 -39.38 12.62 8.43
CA PHE A 324 -38.75 11.32 8.12
C PHE A 324 -39.80 10.27 7.82
N ASP A 325 -39.66 9.61 6.67
CA ASP A 325 -40.47 8.49 6.21
C ASP A 325 -39.60 7.30 5.85
N SER A 326 -39.99 6.09 6.24
CA SER A 326 -39.23 4.89 5.95
C SER A 326 -40.11 3.65 5.90
N ASP A 327 -39.96 2.87 4.81
CA ASP A 327 -40.52 1.53 4.62
C ASP A 327 -39.46 0.65 3.94
N CYS A 328 -38.73 -0.12 4.74
CA CYS A 328 -37.56 -0.89 4.29
C CYS A 328 -37.76 -2.39 4.52
N TYR A 329 -37.84 -3.15 3.42
CA TYR A 329 -37.78 -4.60 3.43
C TYR A 329 -36.41 -5.09 2.95
N ILE A 330 -35.73 -5.94 3.74
CA ILE A 330 -34.43 -6.54 3.43
C ILE A 330 -34.61 -8.06 3.46
N PRO A 331 -34.44 -8.77 2.32
CA PRO A 331 -34.49 -10.22 2.28
C PRO A 331 -33.25 -10.89 2.89
N ASN A 332 -33.37 -12.13 3.34
CA ASN A 332 -32.26 -12.85 3.99
C ASN A 332 -31.15 -13.28 3.00
N ASN A 333 -31.48 -13.44 1.72
CA ASN A 333 -30.56 -13.91 0.67
C ASN A 333 -29.88 -12.79 -0.12
N VAL A 334 -29.60 -11.67 0.52
CA VAL A 334 -28.86 -10.55 -0.11
C VAL A 334 -27.39 -10.93 -0.28
N ASN A 335 -26.83 -10.62 -1.45
CA ASN A 335 -25.41 -10.90 -1.77
C ASN A 335 -24.44 -9.87 -1.14
N ILE A 336 -24.69 -9.46 0.09
CA ILE A 336 -23.79 -8.61 0.91
C ILE A 336 -23.89 -9.03 2.38
N THR A 337 -22.83 -8.80 3.12
CA THR A 337 -22.78 -9.08 4.56
C THR A 337 -23.58 -8.06 5.38
N ASN A 338 -23.97 -8.41 6.61
CA ASN A 338 -24.62 -7.47 7.52
C ASN A 338 -23.78 -6.21 7.79
N SER A 339 -22.46 -6.34 7.86
CA SER A 339 -21.56 -5.19 8.05
C SER A 339 -21.53 -4.26 6.83
N GLU A 340 -21.57 -4.82 5.61
CA GLU A 340 -21.67 -4.05 4.37
C GLU A 340 -23.03 -3.36 4.26
N LEU A 341 -24.12 -4.04 4.64
CA LEU A 341 -25.46 -3.46 4.68
C LEU A 341 -25.54 -2.28 5.67
N ILE A 342 -25.01 -2.45 6.88
CA ILE A 342 -24.90 -1.38 7.89
C ILE A 342 -24.10 -0.20 7.33
N ASN A 343 -22.99 -0.46 6.65
CA ASN A 343 -22.16 0.58 6.06
C ASN A 343 -22.95 1.39 5.02
N ILE A 344 -23.71 0.74 4.12
CA ILE A 344 -24.55 1.41 3.13
C ILE A 344 -25.56 2.33 3.83
N PHE A 345 -26.36 1.80 4.76
CA PHE A 345 -27.41 2.58 5.43
C PHE A 345 -26.86 3.69 6.32
N ASN A 346 -25.74 3.50 7.00
CA ASN A 346 -25.07 4.54 7.78
C ASN A 346 -24.59 5.71 6.91
N ASN A 347 -23.93 5.40 5.79
CA ASN A 347 -23.43 6.43 4.87
C ASN A 347 -24.58 7.20 4.21
N LEU A 348 -25.64 6.52 3.77
CA LEU A 348 -26.83 7.16 3.21
C LEU A 348 -27.51 8.04 4.27
N SER A 349 -27.70 7.55 5.50
CA SER A 349 -28.34 8.27 6.60
C SER A 349 -27.56 9.51 7.01
N SER A 350 -26.24 9.39 7.16
CA SER A 350 -25.37 10.51 7.53
C SER A 350 -25.37 11.59 6.44
N ASN A 351 -25.28 11.19 5.18
CA ASN A 351 -25.27 12.14 4.06
C ASN A 351 -26.62 12.88 3.95
N ALA A 352 -27.75 12.16 4.06
CA ALA A 352 -29.08 12.74 4.00
C ALA A 352 -29.32 13.74 5.14
N PHE A 353 -29.00 13.35 6.38
CA PHE A 353 -29.16 14.19 7.57
C PHE A 353 -28.31 15.47 7.48
N GLU A 354 -27.03 15.35 7.12
CA GLU A 354 -26.16 16.50 6.93
C GLU A 354 -26.60 17.44 5.81
N ALA A 355 -27.18 16.90 4.74
CA ALA A 355 -27.70 17.71 3.65
C ALA A 355 -28.93 18.51 4.09
N CYS A 356 -29.81 17.93 4.91
CA CYS A 356 -30.98 18.60 5.47
C CYS A 356 -30.60 19.68 6.49
N ILE A 357 -29.62 19.44 7.36
CA ILE A 357 -29.16 20.45 8.34
C ILE A 357 -28.58 21.69 7.66
N LYS A 358 -27.94 21.55 6.52
CA LYS A 358 -27.33 22.67 5.78
C LYS A 358 -28.36 23.56 5.05
N GLN A 359 -29.62 23.20 5.04
CA GLN A 359 -30.72 24.03 4.49
C GLN A 359 -31.12 25.11 5.48
N ASN A 360 -31.71 26.19 4.96
CA ASN A 360 -32.24 27.26 5.81
C ASN A 360 -33.42 26.76 6.68
N SER A 361 -33.70 27.49 7.77
CA SER A 361 -34.79 27.14 8.71
C SER A 361 -36.15 27.03 8.05
N ASP A 362 -36.39 27.85 7.03
CA ASP A 362 -37.70 28.01 6.35
C ASP A 362 -37.93 26.99 5.23
N ASP A 363 -36.88 26.22 4.85
CA ASP A 363 -37.01 25.19 3.83
C ASP A 363 -37.72 23.95 4.39
N LYS A 364 -38.61 23.33 3.62
CA LYS A 364 -39.21 22.03 3.95
C LYS A 364 -38.13 20.95 3.87
N LYS A 365 -37.73 20.40 5.02
CA LYS A 365 -36.67 19.36 5.15
C LYS A 365 -37.34 18.00 5.26
N TRP A 366 -36.90 17.06 4.43
CA TRP A 366 -37.38 15.69 4.51
C TRP A 366 -36.35 14.68 4.06
N ILE A 367 -36.45 13.46 4.60
CA ILE A 367 -35.65 12.29 4.28
C ILE A 367 -36.58 11.09 4.12
N SER A 368 -36.44 10.33 3.03
CA SER A 368 -37.18 9.08 2.81
C SER A 368 -36.25 7.92 2.47
N PHE A 369 -36.56 6.75 3.05
CA PHE A 369 -35.91 5.48 2.75
C PHE A 369 -36.98 4.45 2.34
N LYS A 370 -36.75 3.78 1.20
CA LYS A 370 -37.58 2.67 0.75
C LYS A 370 -36.69 1.53 0.29
N SER A 371 -37.01 0.30 0.67
CA SER A 371 -36.37 -0.85 0.07
C SER A 371 -37.38 -1.99 -0.13
N TYR A 372 -37.23 -2.67 -1.27
CA TYR A 372 -38.10 -3.77 -1.68
C TYR A 372 -37.37 -4.69 -2.65
N VAL A 373 -37.93 -5.87 -2.89
CA VAL A 373 -37.41 -6.81 -3.87
C VAL A 373 -38.25 -6.74 -5.15
N LYS A 374 -37.59 -6.61 -6.29
CA LYS A 374 -38.18 -6.71 -7.60
C LYS A 374 -37.24 -7.43 -8.56
N ASP A 375 -37.76 -8.38 -9.34
CA ASP A 375 -37.03 -9.15 -10.36
C ASP A 375 -35.73 -9.75 -9.81
N ASN A 376 -35.81 -10.49 -8.69
CA ASN A 376 -34.70 -11.08 -7.96
C ASN A 376 -33.57 -10.09 -7.57
N THR A 377 -33.93 -8.84 -7.35
CA THR A 377 -33.00 -7.75 -7.04
C THR A 377 -33.49 -6.96 -5.85
N LEU A 378 -32.66 -6.76 -4.82
CA LEU A 378 -32.92 -5.83 -3.75
C LEU A 378 -32.72 -4.39 -4.30
N ILE A 379 -33.76 -3.59 -4.19
CA ILE A 379 -33.73 -2.17 -4.54
C ILE A 379 -33.75 -1.37 -3.25
N ILE A 380 -32.75 -0.50 -3.05
CA ILE A 380 -32.70 0.47 -1.94
C ILE A 380 -32.78 1.86 -2.57
N TYR A 381 -33.76 2.62 -2.16
CA TYR A 381 -34.01 3.99 -2.62
C TYR A 381 -33.95 4.93 -1.44
N GLN A 382 -33.06 5.90 -1.48
CA GLN A 382 -32.95 6.96 -0.50
C GLN A 382 -33.12 8.30 -1.21
N SER A 383 -33.93 9.18 -0.64
CA SER A 383 -34.08 10.54 -1.12
C SER A 383 -34.14 11.55 0.02
N ASN A 384 -33.67 12.74 -0.23
CA ASN A 384 -33.68 13.84 0.73
C ASN A 384 -33.62 15.21 0.05
N THR A 385 -34.04 16.20 0.78
CA THR A 385 -33.86 17.61 0.36
C THR A 385 -32.44 18.09 0.69
N PHE A 386 -31.96 19.09 -0.06
CA PHE A 386 -30.66 19.74 0.17
C PHE A 386 -30.70 21.23 -0.17
N ASN A 387 -29.62 21.97 0.12
CA ASN A 387 -29.58 23.43 -0.05
C ASN A 387 -29.38 23.91 -1.50
N GLY A 388 -29.42 23.04 -2.51
CA GLY A 388 -29.22 23.36 -3.91
C GLY A 388 -27.77 23.47 -4.40
N TYR A 389 -26.77 23.38 -3.51
CA TYR A 389 -25.36 23.50 -3.87
C TYR A 389 -24.64 22.17 -3.83
N ILE A 390 -24.26 21.65 -4.99
CA ILE A 390 -23.41 20.44 -5.12
C ILE A 390 -22.22 20.78 -6.00
N LYS A 391 -21.01 20.39 -5.58
CA LYS A 391 -19.78 20.58 -6.36
C LYS A 391 -19.37 19.27 -7.01
N PHE A 392 -19.14 19.33 -8.33
CA PHE A 392 -18.56 18.25 -9.13
C PHE A 392 -17.13 18.59 -9.55
N ARG A 393 -16.27 17.60 -9.63
CA ARG A 393 -14.96 17.68 -10.28
C ARG A 393 -14.68 16.35 -10.97
N ASN A 394 -14.48 16.37 -12.30
CA ASN A 394 -14.29 15.17 -13.12
C ASN A 394 -15.37 14.11 -12.87
N ASP A 395 -16.66 14.52 -12.98
CA ASP A 395 -17.85 13.68 -12.75
C ASP A 395 -17.96 12.99 -11.38
N LYS A 396 -17.14 13.41 -10.41
CA LYS A 396 -17.21 12.95 -9.02
C LYS A 396 -17.79 14.02 -8.11
N LEU A 397 -18.69 13.59 -7.22
CA LEU A 397 -19.22 14.44 -6.16
C LEU A 397 -18.10 14.85 -5.20
N ILE A 398 -17.89 16.15 -5.02
CA ILE A 398 -16.92 16.67 -4.04
C ILE A 398 -17.64 17.01 -2.75
N THR A 399 -17.07 16.49 -1.65
CA THR A 399 -17.49 16.87 -0.31
C THR A 399 -17.14 18.32 -0.01
N THR A 400 -18.10 19.06 0.56
CA THR A 400 -17.93 20.43 1.05
C THR A 400 -17.34 20.53 2.45
N LYS A 401 -16.88 19.40 3.05
CA LYS A 401 -16.35 19.34 4.42
C LYS A 401 -14.90 19.88 4.50
N LYS A 402 -14.57 20.62 5.59
CA LYS A 402 -13.26 21.26 5.82
C LYS A 402 -12.08 20.26 5.91
N ASN A 403 -12.30 19.00 6.28
CA ASN A 403 -11.27 17.95 6.36
C ASN A 403 -11.26 17.06 5.12
N LYS A 404 -10.57 17.47 4.07
CA LYS A 404 -10.48 16.80 2.76
C LYS A 404 -9.85 15.38 2.77
N LYS A 405 -9.13 14.99 3.83
CA LYS A 405 -8.41 13.69 3.87
C LYS A 405 -9.26 12.50 4.34
N LEU A 406 -10.42 12.74 4.98
CA LEU A 406 -11.27 11.69 5.57
C LEU A 406 -12.68 11.61 4.99
N HIS A 407 -13.10 12.53 4.11
CA HIS A 407 -14.47 12.64 3.62
C HIS A 407 -14.51 12.71 2.08
N GLY A 408 -15.37 11.94 1.51
CA GLY A 408 -15.49 11.50 0.11
C GLY A 408 -15.57 9.99 0.03
N ILE A 409 -15.19 9.32 1.14
CA ILE A 409 -15.09 7.86 1.27
C ILE A 409 -16.48 7.21 1.32
N GLY A 410 -17.52 7.89 1.85
CA GLY A 410 -18.83 7.29 2.06
C GLY A 410 -19.55 6.85 0.78
N VAL A 411 -19.64 7.73 -0.21
CA VAL A 411 -20.26 7.40 -1.51
C VAL A 411 -19.41 6.40 -2.29
N GLU A 412 -18.09 6.55 -2.28
CA GLU A 412 -17.17 5.61 -2.92
C GLU A 412 -17.20 4.24 -2.22
N SER A 413 -17.33 4.19 -0.89
CA SER A 413 -17.52 2.95 -0.13
C SER A 413 -18.81 2.23 -0.53
N ILE A 414 -19.94 2.97 -0.66
CA ILE A 414 -21.20 2.39 -1.14
C ILE A 414 -21.00 1.81 -2.55
N LYS A 415 -20.44 2.59 -3.48
CA LYS A 415 -20.19 2.14 -4.86
C LYS A 415 -19.32 0.88 -4.90
N HIS A 416 -18.28 0.84 -4.09
CA HIS A 416 -17.39 -0.32 -4.01
C HIS A 416 -18.12 -1.59 -3.52
N ILE A 417 -18.92 -1.47 -2.44
CA ILE A 417 -19.72 -2.60 -1.91
C ILE A 417 -20.72 -3.09 -2.95
N VAL A 418 -21.45 -2.17 -3.57
CA VAL A 418 -22.47 -2.48 -4.58
C VAL A 418 -21.83 -3.14 -5.81
N HIS A 419 -20.71 -2.62 -6.29
CA HIS A 419 -19.98 -3.21 -7.42
C HIS A 419 -19.44 -4.61 -7.11
N LYS A 420 -18.91 -4.82 -5.91
CA LYS A 420 -18.45 -6.14 -5.44
C LYS A 420 -19.57 -7.18 -5.43
N ALA A 421 -20.80 -6.73 -5.15
CA ALA A 421 -22.01 -7.57 -5.18
C ALA A 421 -22.65 -7.69 -6.57
N ASN A 422 -21.97 -7.29 -7.65
CA ASN A 422 -22.49 -7.21 -9.02
C ASN A 422 -23.74 -6.34 -9.14
N GLY A 423 -23.89 -5.36 -8.28
CA GLY A 423 -24.99 -4.41 -8.27
C GLY A 423 -24.71 -3.12 -9.03
N ILE A 424 -25.73 -2.26 -9.08
CA ILE A 424 -25.67 -0.95 -9.75
C ILE A 424 -26.09 0.12 -8.75
N SER A 425 -25.37 1.24 -8.74
CA SER A 425 -25.72 2.43 -7.95
C SER A 425 -25.87 3.65 -8.86
N LEU A 426 -26.96 4.38 -8.69
CA LEU A 426 -27.29 5.57 -9.48
C LEU A 426 -27.59 6.74 -8.53
N ILE A 427 -27.06 7.90 -8.86
CA ILE A 427 -27.35 9.16 -8.17
C ILE A 427 -28.06 10.07 -9.15
N LYS A 428 -29.19 10.62 -8.74
CA LYS A 428 -29.92 11.64 -9.48
C LYS A 428 -30.12 12.88 -8.61
N ILE A 429 -29.84 14.04 -9.17
CA ILE A 429 -29.96 15.32 -8.50
C ILE A 429 -30.94 16.15 -9.29
N ASP A 430 -31.95 16.69 -8.61
CA ASP A 430 -32.92 17.61 -9.14
C ASP A 430 -32.68 18.98 -8.49
N GLU A 431 -32.00 19.87 -9.21
CA GLU A 431 -31.61 21.18 -8.69
C GLU A 431 -32.81 22.11 -8.51
N GLU A 432 -33.82 21.99 -9.38
CA GLU A 432 -35.04 22.82 -9.30
C GLU A 432 -35.87 22.47 -8.06
N LYS A 433 -35.99 21.16 -7.76
CA LYS A 433 -36.73 20.67 -6.59
C LYS A 433 -35.84 20.58 -5.35
N LYS A 434 -34.57 20.87 -5.48
CA LYS A 434 -33.55 20.69 -4.43
C LYS A 434 -33.62 19.28 -3.81
N GLU A 435 -33.71 18.24 -4.64
CA GLU A 435 -33.87 16.86 -4.22
C GLU A 435 -32.69 16.02 -4.68
N PHE A 436 -32.09 15.26 -3.74
CA PHE A 436 -31.06 14.27 -3.98
C PHE A 436 -31.65 12.88 -3.88
N ARG A 437 -31.38 12.01 -4.85
CA ARG A 437 -31.87 10.63 -4.91
C ARG A 437 -30.73 9.67 -5.12
N PHE A 438 -30.66 8.63 -4.30
CA PHE A 438 -29.70 7.53 -4.43
C PHE A 438 -30.46 6.23 -4.61
N LEU A 439 -30.22 5.56 -5.72
CA LEU A 439 -30.80 4.26 -6.06
C LEU A 439 -29.70 3.20 -6.08
N ILE A 440 -29.89 2.12 -5.34
CA ILE A 440 -29.01 0.96 -5.30
C ILE A 440 -29.80 -0.27 -5.71
N LYS A 441 -29.21 -1.11 -6.58
CA LYS A 441 -29.75 -2.38 -7.02
C LYS A 441 -28.73 -3.47 -6.74
N ILE A 442 -29.07 -4.50 -5.98
CA ILE A 442 -28.18 -5.61 -5.61
C ILE A 442 -28.89 -6.91 -5.98
N PRO A 443 -28.32 -7.75 -6.88
CA PRO A 443 -28.85 -9.06 -7.18
C PRO A 443 -28.93 -9.93 -5.93
N LEU A 444 -30.00 -10.68 -5.76
CA LEU A 444 -30.12 -11.68 -4.70
C LEU A 444 -29.34 -12.96 -5.07
N LEU A 445 -28.88 -13.66 -4.07
CA LEU A 445 -28.33 -15.00 -4.27
C LEU A 445 -29.46 -15.93 -4.73
N GLU A 446 -29.22 -16.70 -5.77
CA GLU A 446 -30.16 -17.76 -6.16
C GLU A 446 -30.29 -18.72 -5.00
N ASN A 447 -31.52 -18.99 -4.56
CA ASN A 447 -31.75 -20.03 -3.58
C ASN A 447 -31.41 -21.35 -4.28
N GLU A 448 -30.30 -21.98 -3.92
CA GLU A 448 -30.08 -23.39 -4.18
C GLU A 448 -31.11 -24.17 -3.36
N TYR A 449 -32.33 -24.32 -3.90
CA TYR A 449 -33.21 -25.37 -3.46
C TYR A 449 -32.63 -26.68 -3.96
N LYS A 450 -31.94 -27.38 -3.09
CA LYS A 450 -31.86 -28.84 -3.10
C LYS A 450 -32.66 -29.40 -1.96
#